data_52c0eb51284220f37eb1e947e42e6c8c
#
_entry.id   52c0eb51284220f37eb1e947e42e6c8c
#
_cell.length_a   1.000
_cell.length_b   1.000
_cell.length_c   1.000
_cell.angle_alpha   90.00
_cell.angle_beta   90.00
_cell.angle_gamma   90.00
#
_symmetry.space_group_name_H-M   'P 1'
#
loop_
_entity.id
_entity.type
_entity.pdbx_description
1 polymer ?
#
loop_
_entity_poly.entity_id
_entity_poly.type
_entity_poly.pdbx_seq_one_letter_code
_entity_poly.pdbx_strand_id
1 'polypeptide(L)'
;MAEYKEIHGTKIRNYTTNPDNPITGEVWYNGTDNVLKFSFPNIVGSWATGGNVNTARQSAGQTGGSSNGLFFSGSAPGGYVGNTEEYNGSAWTEVNDLNTARAYVGQAGTPTQAKCISGYDNPNTAIVEDWNGTNWTETTDVNTARQSMGTNGTYTSAIIYGGYVYAPTTRSAATETWNGSAWTEVNDLNAGRYILGGAGADSTSALAFGGDTGSRVNSTELWNGTNWTEVNNLNQVKSSLKGAGATNTSALAFGGNNPPDTIFTTTEEWNGTNWTQVNVMSTARRNHAGSGTAKDALATSGENPSLTAATEEWTINTPVGAFSSAPSLNTARGNIANFGITTAALAVGGRSPVTGATEQFDGTSWTELNDLNTARHSAMPSGTTTSALASGGETATVFTGVVEEWNGTNWAETADLNTTRGEGGGAGASAEAALVFGGGPGNVTNTESWNGSAWTEVNDLNGGMIQSALGLGRTYTAALAVAGRNPPSSYLDKTETWNGTNWTEVNDLNTARASAAGQTGSTTSAIQAGGYTGTAYTTANESWNGTNWTESADLSTARSGAGGAGADSASALIYGGFTPSVTTTTEEWSGSTNITKTISTD
;
A
#
# COMPACT_ATOMS: atom_id res chain seq x y z
N MET A 1 -14.28 36.75 7.04
CA MET A 1 -12.93 36.23 7.40
C MET A 1 -13.14 35.14 8.46
N ALA A 2 -12.96 33.89 8.08
CA ALA A 2 -12.99 32.78 9.05
C ALA A 2 -11.69 32.84 9.87
N GLU A 3 -11.80 32.92 11.19
CA GLU A 3 -10.64 32.84 12.09
C GLU A 3 -10.10 31.42 12.08
N TYR A 4 -8.91 31.21 11.53
CA TYR A 4 -8.15 29.97 11.66
C TYR A 4 -7.53 29.90 13.06
N LYS A 5 -8.27 29.39 14.04
CA LYS A 5 -7.84 29.41 15.45
C LYS A 5 -6.96 28.24 15.88
N GLU A 6 -6.72 27.20 15.06
CA GLU A 6 -6.01 25.98 15.52
C GLU A 6 -5.07 25.35 14.48
N ILE A 7 -4.17 26.12 13.84
CA ILE A 7 -3.00 25.53 13.23
C ILE A 7 -1.84 25.67 14.24
N HIS A 8 -1.62 24.65 15.04
CA HIS A 8 -0.47 24.55 15.94
C HIS A 8 0.77 24.07 15.20
N GLY A 9 1.33 24.90 14.33
CA GLY A 9 2.57 24.65 13.62
C GLY A 9 3.43 25.91 13.58
N THR A 10 4.72 25.76 13.69
CA THR A 10 5.64 26.87 14.00
C THR A 10 5.84 27.90 12.90
N LYS A 11 5.50 27.66 11.63
CA LYS A 11 5.38 28.65 10.54
C LYS A 11 4.92 27.94 9.25
N ILE A 12 3.93 28.50 8.56
CA ILE A 12 3.68 28.19 7.15
C ILE A 12 4.81 28.81 6.34
N ARG A 13 5.56 28.00 5.60
CA ARG A 13 6.63 28.50 4.72
C ARG A 13 6.01 29.20 3.52
N ASN A 14 6.61 30.30 3.12
CA ASN A 14 6.21 31.06 1.94
C ASN A 14 7.25 30.81 0.84
N TYR A 15 6.80 30.20 -0.26
CA TYR A 15 7.61 29.94 -1.44
C TYR A 15 7.05 30.76 -2.63
N THR A 16 7.89 31.17 -3.54
CA THR A 16 7.45 31.80 -4.80
C THR A 16 6.83 30.80 -5.76
N THR A 17 7.26 29.54 -5.69
CA THR A 17 6.73 28.39 -6.45
C THR A 17 6.44 27.23 -5.48
N ASN A 18 5.93 26.10 -5.98
CA ASN A 18 5.87 24.89 -5.15
C ASN A 18 7.30 24.39 -4.85
N PRO A 19 7.57 23.85 -3.68
CA PRO A 19 8.83 23.16 -3.40
C PRO A 19 8.98 21.96 -4.34
N ASP A 20 10.21 21.70 -4.78
CA ASP A 20 10.49 20.62 -5.75
C ASP A 20 10.23 19.22 -5.16
N ASN A 21 10.34 19.10 -3.85
CA ASN A 21 10.12 17.83 -3.15
C ASN A 21 9.37 18.05 -1.81
N PRO A 22 8.06 18.34 -1.83
CA PRO A 22 7.28 18.56 -0.62
C PRO A 22 7.06 17.25 0.13
N ILE A 23 7.28 17.25 1.44
CA ILE A 23 7.00 16.07 2.28
C ILE A 23 5.50 15.90 2.51
N THR A 24 5.07 14.67 2.71
CA THR A 24 3.66 14.35 3.03
C THR A 24 3.17 15.13 4.26
N GLY A 25 2.05 15.82 4.11
CA GLY A 25 1.47 16.66 5.17
C GLY A 25 2.07 18.06 5.27
N GLU A 26 3.08 18.40 4.47
CA GLU A 26 3.61 19.77 4.43
C GLU A 26 2.56 20.73 3.88
N VAL A 27 2.41 21.87 4.56
CA VAL A 27 1.52 22.98 4.16
C VAL A 27 2.37 24.21 3.91
N TRP A 28 2.18 24.85 2.75
CA TRP A 28 2.90 26.09 2.41
C TRP A 28 2.01 27.09 1.68
N TYR A 29 2.41 28.35 1.70
CA TYR A 29 1.82 29.39 0.88
C TYR A 29 2.63 29.55 -0.41
N ASN A 30 1.97 29.40 -1.58
CA ASN A 30 2.59 29.66 -2.88
C ASN A 30 2.33 31.13 -3.24
N GLY A 31 3.40 31.94 -3.25
CA GLY A 31 3.32 33.37 -3.47
C GLY A 31 2.99 33.76 -4.91
N THR A 32 3.24 32.88 -5.90
CA THR A 32 2.86 33.14 -7.29
C THR A 32 1.36 32.90 -7.50
N ASP A 33 0.84 31.82 -6.95
CA ASP A 33 -0.59 31.47 -7.08
C ASP A 33 -1.46 32.18 -6.04
N ASN A 34 -0.87 32.76 -5.01
CA ASN A 34 -1.52 33.40 -3.86
C ASN A 34 -2.47 32.47 -3.10
N VAL A 35 -2.09 31.20 -2.93
CA VAL A 35 -2.91 30.17 -2.28
C VAL A 35 -2.10 29.32 -1.30
N LEU A 36 -2.78 28.78 -0.30
CA LEU A 36 -2.23 27.70 0.53
C LEU A 36 -2.28 26.40 -0.26
N LYS A 37 -1.20 25.64 -0.18
CA LYS A 37 -1.07 24.30 -0.77
C LYS A 37 -0.62 23.30 0.28
N PHE A 38 -0.95 22.04 0.08
CA PHE A 38 -0.48 20.95 0.91
C PHE A 38 -0.09 19.74 0.06
N SER A 39 0.83 18.96 0.59
CA SER A 39 1.33 17.73 -0.02
C SER A 39 0.68 16.51 0.62
N PHE A 40 0.27 15.55 -0.20
CA PHE A 40 -0.18 14.22 0.26
C PHE A 40 0.21 13.16 -0.78
N PRO A 41 0.26 11.87 -0.40
CA PRO A 41 0.59 10.81 -1.35
C PRO A 41 -0.35 10.80 -2.54
N ASN A 42 0.18 10.66 -3.74
CA ASN A 42 -0.64 10.43 -4.93
C ASN A 42 -1.11 8.97 -4.94
N ILE A 43 -2.18 8.72 -4.21
CA ILE A 43 -2.78 7.38 -4.12
C ILE A 43 -3.74 7.23 -5.31
N VAL A 44 -3.32 6.52 -6.33
CA VAL A 44 -4.15 6.22 -7.51
C VAL A 44 -4.48 4.73 -7.50
N GLY A 45 -5.76 4.39 -7.50
CA GLY A 45 -6.19 3.01 -7.65
C GLY A 45 -5.92 2.48 -9.06
N SER A 46 -5.69 1.18 -9.19
CA SER A 46 -5.52 0.51 -10.47
C SER A 46 -6.24 -0.84 -10.49
N TRP A 47 -6.61 -1.28 -11.70
CA TRP A 47 -7.15 -2.60 -11.94
C TRP A 47 -6.02 -3.58 -12.28
N ALA A 48 -6.06 -4.77 -11.67
CA ALA A 48 -5.20 -5.90 -11.97
C ALA A 48 -6.03 -7.13 -12.32
N THR A 49 -5.47 -8.06 -13.06
CA THR A 49 -6.14 -9.32 -13.39
C THR A 49 -6.15 -10.24 -12.17
N GLY A 50 -7.33 -10.68 -11.74
CA GLY A 50 -7.51 -11.74 -10.74
C GLY A 50 -7.78 -13.10 -11.37
N GLY A 51 -8.01 -14.12 -10.53
CA GLY A 51 -8.39 -15.46 -10.98
C GLY A 51 -9.74 -15.49 -11.69
N ASN A 52 -9.88 -16.29 -12.76
CA ASN A 52 -11.13 -16.45 -13.48
C ASN A 52 -12.17 -17.23 -12.68
N VAL A 53 -13.44 -16.86 -12.77
CA VAL A 53 -14.56 -17.68 -12.26
C VAL A 53 -14.66 -19.01 -13.02
N ASN A 54 -15.17 -20.05 -12.36
CA ASN A 54 -15.34 -21.37 -12.99
C ASN A 54 -16.40 -21.36 -14.07
N THR A 55 -17.48 -20.58 -13.87
CA THR A 55 -18.57 -20.47 -14.84
C THR A 55 -18.79 -19.02 -15.27
N ALA A 56 -18.46 -18.69 -16.52
CA ALA A 56 -18.70 -17.36 -17.10
C ALA A 56 -20.20 -17.07 -17.17
N ARG A 57 -20.65 -15.94 -16.59
CA ARG A 57 -22.05 -15.54 -16.55
C ARG A 57 -22.22 -14.03 -16.38
N GLN A 58 -23.38 -13.52 -16.66
CA GLN A 58 -23.72 -12.10 -16.53
C GLN A 58 -24.87 -11.88 -15.57
N SER A 59 -25.06 -10.62 -15.15
CA SER A 59 -26.20 -10.20 -14.31
C SER A 59 -26.30 -10.97 -12.99
N ALA A 60 -25.17 -11.33 -12.45
CA ALA A 60 -24.97 -12.03 -11.19
C ALA A 60 -24.87 -11.04 -10.02
N GLY A 61 -25.04 -11.55 -8.80
CA GLY A 61 -24.75 -10.85 -7.55
C GLY A 61 -23.31 -11.12 -7.08
N GLN A 62 -22.76 -10.18 -6.30
CA GLN A 62 -21.43 -10.31 -5.73
C GLN A 62 -21.28 -9.49 -4.46
N THR A 63 -20.56 -10.00 -3.46
CA THR A 63 -20.14 -9.25 -2.28
C THR A 63 -18.64 -9.43 -2.04
N GLY A 64 -18.02 -8.56 -1.20
CA GLY A 64 -16.59 -8.62 -0.89
C GLY A 64 -15.71 -7.74 -1.78
N GLY A 65 -14.40 -7.89 -1.66
CA GLY A 65 -13.35 -7.12 -2.33
C GLY A 65 -12.25 -8.00 -2.93
N SER A 66 -11.11 -7.42 -3.28
CA SER A 66 -10.02 -8.09 -4.01
C SER A 66 -9.38 -9.26 -3.25
N SER A 67 -9.44 -9.27 -1.93
CA SER A 67 -8.87 -10.35 -1.11
C SER A 67 -9.85 -11.47 -0.78
N ASN A 68 -11.16 -11.20 -0.88
CA ASN A 68 -12.22 -12.17 -0.66
C ASN A 68 -13.50 -11.73 -1.35
N GLY A 69 -14.20 -12.64 -1.98
CA GLY A 69 -15.45 -12.36 -2.69
C GLY A 69 -16.42 -13.53 -2.67
N LEU A 70 -17.70 -13.25 -2.78
CA LEU A 70 -18.74 -14.24 -3.02
C LEU A 70 -19.49 -13.83 -4.29
N PHE A 71 -19.54 -14.69 -5.31
CA PHE A 71 -20.15 -14.47 -6.60
C PHE A 71 -21.24 -15.51 -6.83
N PHE A 72 -22.47 -15.10 -7.03
CA PHE A 72 -23.63 -16.00 -7.03
C PHE A 72 -24.68 -15.63 -8.06
N SER A 73 -25.49 -16.64 -8.46
CA SER A 73 -26.58 -16.41 -9.40
C SER A 73 -26.08 -16.06 -10.81
N GLY A 74 -26.96 -15.64 -11.68
CA GLY A 74 -26.65 -15.07 -13.00
C GLY A 74 -27.21 -15.83 -14.17
N SER A 75 -26.92 -15.33 -15.38
CA SER A 75 -27.29 -15.94 -16.65
C SER A 75 -26.04 -16.47 -17.36
N ALA A 76 -26.00 -17.79 -17.59
CA ALA A 76 -24.94 -18.52 -18.28
C ALA A 76 -25.47 -19.09 -19.63
N PRO A 77 -24.60 -19.63 -20.51
CA PRO A 77 -25.05 -20.35 -21.68
C PRO A 77 -25.92 -21.55 -21.26
N GLY A 78 -27.20 -21.49 -21.58
CA GLY A 78 -28.17 -22.54 -21.20
C GLY A 78 -29.26 -22.09 -20.22
N GLY A 79 -29.14 -20.91 -19.62
CA GLY A 79 -30.21 -20.36 -18.78
C GLY A 79 -29.70 -19.66 -17.50
N TYR A 80 -30.61 -19.48 -16.56
CA TYR A 80 -30.30 -18.93 -15.26
C TYR A 80 -29.70 -20.00 -14.37
N VAL A 81 -28.70 -19.61 -13.56
CA VAL A 81 -27.97 -20.52 -12.70
C VAL A 81 -28.01 -20.07 -11.23
N GLY A 82 -27.91 -21.05 -10.33
CA GLY A 82 -27.77 -20.81 -8.90
C GLY A 82 -26.33 -20.83 -8.40
N ASN A 83 -25.35 -21.09 -9.29
CA ASN A 83 -23.95 -21.28 -8.91
C ASN A 83 -23.44 -20.19 -7.98
N THR A 84 -22.73 -20.63 -6.95
CA THR A 84 -22.05 -19.75 -5.99
C THR A 84 -20.57 -20.12 -5.93
N GLU A 85 -19.72 -19.10 -6.04
CA GLU A 85 -18.27 -19.25 -5.99
C GLU A 85 -17.66 -18.27 -4.97
N GLU A 86 -16.70 -18.74 -4.20
CA GLU A 86 -15.91 -17.94 -3.25
C GLU A 86 -14.53 -17.62 -3.80
N TYR A 87 -14.10 -16.37 -3.63
CA TYR A 87 -12.78 -15.87 -4.01
C TYR A 87 -11.88 -15.71 -2.79
N ASN A 88 -10.65 -16.20 -2.88
CA ASN A 88 -9.67 -16.14 -1.81
C ASN A 88 -8.53 -15.13 -2.07
N GLY A 89 -8.70 -14.21 -3.03
CA GLY A 89 -7.66 -13.26 -3.46
C GLY A 89 -6.78 -13.79 -4.61
N SER A 90 -6.99 -15.04 -5.07
CA SER A 90 -6.24 -15.59 -6.20
C SER A 90 -7.05 -16.53 -7.09
N ALA A 91 -7.98 -17.28 -6.51
CA ALA A 91 -8.78 -18.28 -7.23
C ALA A 91 -10.21 -18.33 -6.71
N TRP A 92 -11.14 -18.71 -7.61
CA TRP A 92 -12.54 -18.97 -7.31
C TRP A 92 -12.76 -20.47 -7.05
N THR A 93 -13.53 -20.76 -6.02
CA THR A 93 -13.91 -22.13 -5.64
C THR A 93 -15.42 -22.22 -5.56
N GLU A 94 -16.02 -23.23 -6.21
CA GLU A 94 -17.45 -23.48 -6.16
C GLU A 94 -17.86 -23.97 -4.77
N VAL A 95 -18.95 -23.39 -4.27
CA VAL A 95 -19.56 -23.72 -2.96
C VAL A 95 -21.05 -24.03 -3.14
N ASN A 96 -21.84 -24.11 -2.09
CA ASN A 96 -23.24 -24.48 -2.19
C ASN A 96 -24.09 -23.42 -2.90
N ASP A 97 -24.87 -23.84 -3.88
CA ASP A 97 -25.67 -23.03 -4.77
C ASP A 97 -26.91 -22.43 -4.09
N LEU A 98 -27.43 -21.33 -4.69
CA LEU A 98 -28.76 -20.80 -4.39
C LEU A 98 -29.83 -21.89 -4.59
N ASN A 99 -30.88 -21.82 -3.76
CA ASN A 99 -32.02 -22.75 -3.90
C ASN A 99 -32.84 -22.45 -5.18
N THR A 100 -32.89 -21.17 -5.58
CA THR A 100 -33.63 -20.73 -6.78
C THR A 100 -32.71 -20.06 -7.78
N ALA A 101 -32.47 -20.72 -8.94
CA ALA A 101 -31.67 -20.18 -10.02
C ALA A 101 -32.34 -18.96 -10.66
N ARG A 102 -31.66 -17.81 -10.70
CA ARG A 102 -32.17 -16.55 -11.24
C ARG A 102 -31.04 -15.60 -11.64
N ALA A 103 -31.36 -14.54 -12.35
CA ALA A 103 -30.40 -13.51 -12.75
C ALA A 103 -30.92 -12.11 -12.48
N TYR A 104 -30.12 -11.08 -12.77
CA TYR A 104 -30.45 -9.67 -12.57
C TYR A 104 -30.79 -9.33 -11.11
N VAL A 105 -30.12 -9.99 -10.21
CA VAL A 105 -30.37 -9.95 -8.76
C VAL A 105 -29.79 -8.71 -8.10
N GLY A 106 -30.36 -8.36 -6.94
CA GLY A 106 -29.75 -7.47 -5.96
C GLY A 106 -28.83 -8.21 -4.99
N GLN A 107 -27.99 -7.46 -4.28
CA GLN A 107 -27.01 -8.00 -3.34
C GLN A 107 -26.80 -7.09 -2.14
N ALA A 108 -26.51 -7.67 -0.98
CA ALA A 108 -26.07 -6.95 0.22
C ALA A 108 -25.24 -7.87 1.11
N GLY A 109 -24.42 -7.30 2.02
CA GLY A 109 -23.65 -8.06 3.00
C GLY A 109 -22.20 -8.29 2.62
N THR A 110 -21.63 -9.36 3.19
CA THR A 110 -20.21 -9.75 3.07
C THR A 110 -20.09 -11.17 2.50
N PRO A 111 -18.90 -11.64 2.11
CA PRO A 111 -18.74 -13.02 1.65
C PRO A 111 -19.16 -14.10 2.66
N THR A 112 -19.14 -13.80 3.94
CA THR A 112 -19.56 -14.75 5.01
C THR A 112 -21.02 -14.61 5.40
N GLN A 113 -21.69 -13.49 5.08
CA GLN A 113 -23.10 -13.23 5.36
C GLN A 113 -23.67 -12.32 4.26
N ALA A 114 -24.30 -12.91 3.26
CA ALA A 114 -24.82 -12.20 2.11
C ALA A 114 -26.31 -12.40 1.89
N LYS A 115 -26.92 -11.51 1.13
CA LYS A 115 -28.27 -11.62 0.62
C LYS A 115 -28.26 -11.62 -0.91
N CYS A 116 -29.00 -12.57 -1.51
CA CYS A 116 -29.42 -12.54 -2.89
C CYS A 116 -30.87 -12.06 -2.95
N ILE A 117 -31.10 -10.87 -3.51
CA ILE A 117 -32.36 -10.15 -3.37
C ILE A 117 -33.10 -10.10 -4.70
N SER A 118 -34.34 -10.62 -4.74
CA SER A 118 -35.23 -10.52 -5.91
C SER A 118 -34.54 -11.03 -7.20
N GLY A 119 -34.92 -10.54 -8.37
CA GLY A 119 -34.32 -10.89 -9.65
C GLY A 119 -35.32 -11.45 -10.65
N TYR A 120 -34.83 -12.19 -11.64
CA TYR A 120 -35.61 -12.73 -12.74
C TYR A 120 -35.40 -14.24 -12.89
N ASP A 121 -36.48 -15.01 -12.83
CA ASP A 121 -36.57 -16.45 -13.05
C ASP A 121 -37.74 -16.85 -13.96
N ASN A 122 -38.34 -15.85 -14.66
CA ASN A 122 -39.43 -15.94 -15.62
C ASN A 122 -40.83 -16.22 -14.98
N PRO A 123 -41.52 -15.21 -14.38
CA PRO A 123 -41.24 -13.75 -14.36
C PRO A 123 -40.29 -13.32 -13.22
N ASN A 124 -40.30 -12.00 -12.87
CA ASN A 124 -39.58 -11.51 -11.71
C ASN A 124 -40.06 -12.19 -10.43
N THR A 125 -39.12 -12.50 -9.55
CA THR A 125 -39.39 -13.08 -8.24
C THR A 125 -39.11 -12.07 -7.12
N ALA A 126 -39.82 -12.18 -6.02
CA ALA A 126 -39.59 -11.39 -4.80
C ALA A 126 -38.66 -12.09 -3.82
N ILE A 127 -38.28 -13.34 -4.11
CA ILE A 127 -37.51 -14.21 -3.21
C ILE A 127 -36.22 -13.55 -2.76
N VAL A 128 -35.95 -13.63 -1.46
CA VAL A 128 -34.67 -13.28 -0.85
C VAL A 128 -34.07 -14.54 -0.23
N GLU A 129 -32.82 -14.82 -0.56
CA GLU A 129 -32.07 -15.89 0.07
C GLU A 129 -30.86 -15.32 0.83
N ASP A 130 -30.61 -15.86 2.01
CA ASP A 130 -29.55 -15.49 2.91
C ASP A 130 -28.43 -16.53 2.93
N TRP A 131 -27.20 -16.09 2.72
CA TRP A 131 -25.96 -16.88 2.84
C TRP A 131 -25.41 -16.79 4.25
N ASN A 132 -25.13 -17.93 4.88
CA ASN A 132 -24.58 -18.01 6.24
C ASN A 132 -23.10 -18.40 6.31
N GLY A 133 -22.38 -18.34 5.20
CA GLY A 133 -21.02 -18.81 5.06
C GLY A 133 -20.91 -20.27 4.60
N THR A 134 -22.05 -20.99 4.45
CA THR A 134 -22.07 -22.40 4.01
C THR A 134 -23.25 -22.70 3.10
N ASN A 135 -24.44 -22.22 3.41
CA ASN A 135 -25.67 -22.53 2.68
C ASN A 135 -26.53 -21.30 2.50
N TRP A 136 -27.32 -21.31 1.41
CA TRP A 136 -28.39 -20.36 1.16
C TRP A 136 -29.71 -20.84 1.82
N THR A 137 -30.46 -19.91 2.40
CA THR A 137 -31.75 -20.17 3.02
C THR A 137 -32.72 -19.05 2.64
N GLU A 138 -33.92 -19.42 2.17
CA GLU A 138 -34.97 -18.45 1.85
C GLU A 138 -35.42 -17.72 3.13
N THR A 139 -35.61 -16.41 3.01
CA THR A 139 -36.01 -15.51 4.10
C THR A 139 -37.14 -14.58 3.65
N THR A 140 -37.35 -13.47 4.36
CA THR A 140 -38.45 -12.54 4.07
C THR A 140 -38.29 -11.86 2.72
N ASP A 141 -39.27 -12.03 1.84
CA ASP A 141 -39.32 -11.46 0.49
C ASP A 141 -39.41 -9.94 0.47
N VAL A 142 -38.93 -9.33 -0.63
CA VAL A 142 -39.21 -7.91 -0.91
C VAL A 142 -40.66 -7.67 -1.22
N ASN A 143 -41.20 -6.47 -0.95
CA ASN A 143 -42.59 -6.18 -1.19
C ASN A 143 -42.96 -6.18 -2.69
N THR A 144 -42.03 -5.78 -3.56
CA THR A 144 -42.27 -5.72 -5.00
C THR A 144 -41.19 -6.49 -5.76
N ALA A 145 -41.59 -7.57 -6.45
CA ALA A 145 -40.70 -8.36 -7.33
C ALA A 145 -40.14 -7.52 -8.48
N ARG A 146 -38.83 -7.44 -8.59
CA ARG A 146 -38.15 -6.63 -9.61
C ARG A 146 -36.73 -7.13 -9.92
N GLN A 147 -36.22 -6.74 -11.07
CA GLN A 147 -34.90 -7.12 -11.54
C GLN A 147 -34.04 -5.88 -11.83
N SER A 148 -32.72 -6.05 -11.93
CA SER A 148 -31.79 -5.00 -12.37
C SER A 148 -31.87 -3.71 -11.56
N MET A 149 -32.17 -3.81 -10.27
CA MET A 149 -32.21 -2.70 -9.32
C MET A 149 -30.81 -2.31 -8.86
N GLY A 150 -30.67 -1.10 -8.31
CA GLY A 150 -29.55 -0.71 -7.48
C GLY A 150 -29.70 -1.27 -6.08
N THR A 151 -28.59 -1.67 -5.49
CA THR A 151 -28.58 -2.28 -4.14
C THR A 151 -27.29 -1.97 -3.41
N ASN A 152 -27.35 -1.84 -2.10
CA ASN A 152 -26.18 -1.79 -1.22
C ASN A 152 -26.58 -2.05 0.24
N GLY A 153 -25.59 -2.13 1.10
CA GLY A 153 -25.77 -2.29 2.54
C GLY A 153 -25.21 -3.57 3.12
N THR A 154 -25.51 -3.76 4.41
CA THR A 154 -25.06 -4.92 5.18
C THR A 154 -26.13 -6.03 5.19
N TYR A 155 -25.79 -7.17 5.75
CA TYR A 155 -26.72 -8.29 5.95
C TYR A 155 -27.96 -7.91 6.76
N THR A 156 -27.80 -7.03 7.75
CA THR A 156 -28.88 -6.60 8.67
C THR A 156 -29.48 -5.25 8.33
N SER A 157 -28.87 -4.48 7.41
CA SER A 157 -29.34 -3.14 7.02
C SER A 157 -29.01 -2.92 5.54
N ALA A 158 -29.99 -3.12 4.67
CA ALA A 158 -29.84 -3.04 3.23
C ALA A 158 -30.88 -2.12 2.60
N ILE A 159 -30.59 -1.66 1.40
CA ILE A 159 -31.49 -0.84 0.59
C ILE A 159 -31.49 -1.34 -0.86
N ILE A 160 -32.69 -1.40 -1.46
CA ILE A 160 -32.89 -1.64 -2.89
C ILE A 160 -33.68 -0.49 -3.49
N TYR A 161 -33.35 -0.08 -4.69
CA TYR A 161 -33.99 1.06 -5.35
C TYR A 161 -34.00 0.92 -6.86
N GLY A 162 -35.04 1.48 -7.50
CA GLY A 162 -35.22 1.35 -8.93
C GLY A 162 -35.53 -0.07 -9.37
N GLY A 163 -35.08 -0.41 -10.56
CA GLY A 163 -35.26 -1.74 -11.16
C GLY A 163 -36.38 -1.80 -12.20
N TYR A 164 -36.60 -2.99 -12.73
CA TYR A 164 -37.61 -3.25 -13.73
C TYR A 164 -38.66 -4.23 -13.19
N VAL A 165 -39.92 -3.81 -13.22
CA VAL A 165 -41.07 -4.63 -12.84
C VAL A 165 -41.70 -5.18 -14.12
N TYR A 166 -41.98 -6.47 -14.15
CA TYR A 166 -42.50 -7.14 -15.35
C TYR A 166 -44.03 -6.97 -15.55
N ALA A 167 -44.76 -6.88 -14.47
CA ALA A 167 -46.22 -6.70 -14.51
C ALA A 167 -46.70 -5.70 -13.45
N PRO A 168 -47.09 -4.46 -13.81
CA PRO A 168 -47.02 -3.86 -15.14
C PRO A 168 -45.57 -3.56 -15.56
N THR A 169 -45.29 -3.73 -16.84
CA THR A 169 -43.96 -3.44 -17.38
C THR A 169 -43.56 -1.99 -17.18
N THR A 170 -42.74 -1.74 -16.15
CA THR A 170 -42.35 -0.37 -15.79
C THR A 170 -40.91 -0.31 -15.22
N ARG A 171 -40.28 0.82 -15.45
CA ARG A 171 -39.06 1.21 -14.74
C ARG A 171 -39.48 1.76 -13.40
N SER A 172 -39.11 1.06 -12.35
CA SER A 172 -39.50 1.43 -10.99
C SER A 172 -38.65 2.58 -10.46
N ALA A 173 -39.25 3.45 -9.64
CA ALA A 173 -38.54 4.37 -8.78
C ALA A 173 -38.51 3.85 -7.33
N ALA A 174 -39.34 2.83 -7.03
CA ALA A 174 -39.59 2.36 -5.66
C ALA A 174 -38.30 2.00 -4.91
N THR A 175 -38.23 2.42 -3.66
CA THR A 175 -37.14 2.14 -2.74
C THR A 175 -37.68 1.36 -1.55
N GLU A 176 -36.98 0.25 -1.20
CA GLU A 176 -37.29 -0.54 0.00
C GLU A 176 -36.04 -0.67 0.86
N THR A 177 -36.22 -0.61 2.17
CA THR A 177 -35.13 -0.79 3.14
C THR A 177 -35.36 -2.03 3.99
N TRP A 178 -34.29 -2.75 4.30
CA TRP A 178 -34.22 -3.91 5.19
C TRP A 178 -33.69 -3.51 6.56
N ASN A 179 -34.41 -3.87 7.64
CA ASN A 179 -34.02 -3.54 9.02
C ASN A 179 -33.52 -4.74 9.82
N GLY A 180 -33.22 -5.86 9.17
CA GLY A 180 -32.79 -7.11 9.79
C GLY A 180 -33.97 -8.10 9.98
N SER A 181 -35.24 -7.68 9.77
CA SER A 181 -36.41 -8.53 9.93
C SER A 181 -37.49 -8.34 8.88
N ALA A 182 -37.64 -7.16 8.31
CA ALA A 182 -38.64 -6.82 7.32
C ALA A 182 -38.17 -5.80 6.29
N TRP A 183 -38.75 -5.90 5.08
CA TRP A 183 -38.62 -4.89 4.04
C TRP A 183 -39.73 -3.84 4.21
N THR A 184 -39.34 -2.58 4.10
CA THR A 184 -40.25 -1.44 4.23
C THR A 184 -40.08 -0.49 3.06
N GLU A 185 -41.16 -0.13 2.39
CA GLU A 185 -41.18 0.88 1.34
C GLU A 185 -40.92 2.27 1.94
N VAL A 186 -40.04 3.04 1.31
CA VAL A 186 -39.66 4.38 1.74
C VAL A 186 -39.71 5.34 0.54
N ASN A 187 -39.22 6.58 0.67
CA ASN A 187 -39.32 7.56 -0.40
C ASN A 187 -38.51 7.14 -1.65
N ASP A 188 -39.12 7.29 -2.80
CA ASP A 188 -38.65 6.83 -4.10
C ASP A 188 -37.55 7.68 -4.68
N LEU A 189 -36.77 7.11 -5.64
CA LEU A 189 -35.93 7.86 -6.58
C LEU A 189 -36.74 8.95 -7.30
N ASN A 190 -36.09 10.06 -7.64
CA ASN A 190 -36.74 11.14 -8.40
C ASN A 190 -37.18 10.68 -9.79
N ALA A 191 -36.54 9.67 -10.36
CA ALA A 191 -36.92 9.08 -11.64
C ALA A 191 -36.75 7.56 -11.65
N GLY A 192 -37.80 6.83 -12.11
CA GLY A 192 -37.76 5.38 -12.26
C GLY A 192 -36.72 4.94 -13.29
N ARG A 193 -35.80 4.07 -12.89
CA ARG A 193 -34.69 3.56 -13.75
C ARG A 193 -34.21 2.16 -13.34
N TYR A 194 -33.61 1.44 -14.28
CA TYR A 194 -33.08 0.10 -14.07
C TYR A 194 -31.64 -0.02 -14.63
N ILE A 195 -30.97 -1.14 -14.39
CA ILE A 195 -29.57 -1.39 -14.81
C ILE A 195 -28.62 -0.25 -14.38
N LEU A 196 -28.84 0.28 -13.18
CA LEU A 196 -28.09 1.36 -12.56
C LEU A 196 -27.00 0.79 -11.64
N GLY A 197 -25.98 1.62 -11.36
CA GLY A 197 -24.98 1.35 -10.33
C GLY A 197 -25.41 1.85 -8.96
N GLY A 198 -24.82 1.27 -7.93
CA GLY A 198 -25.06 1.66 -6.55
C GLY A 198 -23.84 1.54 -5.66
N ALA A 199 -23.80 2.34 -4.58
CA ALA A 199 -22.80 2.29 -3.52
C ALA A 199 -23.43 2.81 -2.22
N GLY A 200 -22.88 2.44 -1.06
CA GLY A 200 -23.35 2.94 0.24
C GLY A 200 -23.17 1.95 1.37
N ALA A 201 -23.27 2.47 2.60
CA ALA A 201 -22.98 1.71 3.81
C ALA A 201 -24.12 0.76 4.21
N ASP A 202 -25.37 1.25 4.15
CA ASP A 202 -26.53 0.56 4.70
C ASP A 202 -27.86 1.22 4.21
N SER A 203 -28.97 0.88 4.88
CA SER A 203 -30.30 1.43 4.59
C SER A 203 -30.44 2.94 4.82
N THR A 204 -29.47 3.60 5.45
CA THR A 204 -29.50 5.04 5.75
C THR A 204 -28.61 5.88 4.85
N SER A 205 -27.73 5.25 4.04
CA SER A 205 -26.70 5.93 3.25
C SER A 205 -26.47 5.19 1.94
N ALA A 206 -26.94 5.76 0.82
CA ALA A 206 -26.78 5.16 -0.50
C ALA A 206 -26.52 6.21 -1.59
N LEU A 207 -25.95 5.75 -2.69
CA LEU A 207 -25.72 6.52 -3.92
C LEU A 207 -26.20 5.70 -5.12
N ALA A 208 -27.09 6.26 -5.93
CA ALA A 208 -27.63 5.66 -7.15
C ALA A 208 -27.13 6.44 -8.36
N PHE A 209 -26.53 5.78 -9.35
CA PHE A 209 -25.94 6.47 -10.50
C PHE A 209 -26.10 5.72 -11.82
N GLY A 210 -26.20 6.49 -12.90
CA GLY A 210 -26.43 5.96 -14.25
C GLY A 210 -27.75 5.22 -14.40
N GLY A 211 -27.83 4.31 -15.36
CA GLY A 211 -29.01 3.47 -15.63
C GLY A 211 -29.81 3.92 -16.85
N ASP A 212 -31.05 3.42 -16.97
CA ASP A 212 -31.96 3.65 -18.09
C ASP A 212 -33.35 4.03 -17.60
N THR A 213 -33.79 5.26 -17.95
CA THR A 213 -35.13 5.82 -17.68
C THR A 213 -36.07 5.71 -18.88
N GLY A 214 -35.65 5.10 -19.97
CA GLY A 214 -36.18 5.13 -21.31
C GLY A 214 -35.14 5.61 -22.30
N SER A 215 -34.16 6.33 -21.77
CA SER A 215 -32.86 6.62 -22.36
C SER A 215 -31.82 6.42 -21.28
N ARG A 216 -30.60 6.06 -21.66
CA ARG A 216 -29.49 5.93 -20.72
C ARG A 216 -29.15 7.30 -20.14
N VAL A 217 -28.83 7.34 -18.87
CA VAL A 217 -28.57 8.58 -18.11
C VAL A 217 -27.24 8.52 -17.38
N ASN A 218 -26.75 9.68 -16.97
CA ASN A 218 -25.60 9.84 -16.10
C ASN A 218 -25.97 10.42 -14.72
N SER A 219 -27.28 10.58 -14.46
CA SER A 219 -27.76 11.19 -13.21
C SER A 219 -27.31 10.39 -11.99
N THR A 220 -26.98 11.13 -10.93
CA THR A 220 -26.61 10.60 -9.63
C THR A 220 -27.54 11.15 -8.58
N GLU A 221 -28.09 10.28 -7.73
CA GLU A 221 -28.92 10.64 -6.58
C GLU A 221 -28.31 10.08 -5.30
N LEU A 222 -28.33 10.88 -4.24
CA LEU A 222 -27.83 10.56 -2.92
C LEU A 222 -28.98 10.35 -1.95
N TRP A 223 -28.98 9.23 -1.24
CA TRP A 223 -29.91 8.89 -0.15
C TRP A 223 -29.34 9.29 1.20
N ASN A 224 -30.11 10.03 1.99
CA ASN A 224 -29.72 10.51 3.31
C ASN A 224 -30.43 9.79 4.47
N GLY A 225 -31.03 8.64 4.21
CA GLY A 225 -31.86 7.89 5.17
C GLY A 225 -33.34 8.25 5.13
N THR A 226 -33.74 9.29 4.39
CA THR A 226 -35.12 9.74 4.29
C THR A 226 -35.53 10.08 2.85
N ASN A 227 -34.71 10.80 2.11
CA ASN A 227 -35.00 11.26 0.76
C ASN A 227 -33.83 11.07 -0.17
N TRP A 228 -34.13 10.88 -1.47
CA TRP A 228 -33.19 10.98 -2.56
C TRP A 228 -33.04 12.44 -3.01
N THR A 229 -31.81 12.87 -3.22
CA THR A 229 -31.45 14.21 -3.70
C THR A 229 -30.49 14.09 -4.86
N GLU A 230 -30.79 14.78 -5.96
CA GLU A 230 -29.88 14.83 -7.13
C GLU A 230 -28.59 15.58 -6.76
N VAL A 231 -27.46 14.99 -7.15
CA VAL A 231 -26.09 15.52 -6.94
C VAL A 231 -25.34 15.54 -8.28
N ASN A 232 -24.06 15.88 -8.28
CA ASN A 232 -23.28 15.96 -9.52
C ASN A 232 -23.18 14.61 -10.24
N ASN A 233 -23.45 14.65 -11.53
CA ASN A 233 -23.62 13.48 -12.39
C ASN A 233 -22.29 12.85 -12.80
N LEU A 234 -22.33 11.56 -13.19
CA LEU A 234 -21.22 10.89 -13.89
C LEU A 234 -20.79 11.72 -15.11
N ASN A 235 -19.50 11.65 -15.44
CA ASN A 235 -18.97 12.32 -16.65
C ASN A 235 -19.48 11.66 -17.95
N GLN A 236 -19.90 10.39 -17.86
CA GLN A 236 -20.40 9.63 -19.03
C GLN A 236 -21.79 9.09 -18.79
N VAL A 237 -22.66 9.21 -19.83
CA VAL A 237 -23.95 8.52 -19.86
C VAL A 237 -23.71 7.02 -20.01
N LYS A 238 -24.15 6.22 -19.06
CA LYS A 238 -23.96 4.75 -19.09
C LYS A 238 -24.98 3.98 -18.25
N SER A 239 -25.24 2.75 -18.67
CA SER A 239 -26.07 1.77 -17.98
C SER A 239 -25.36 0.41 -17.92
N SER A 240 -25.96 -0.58 -17.25
CA SER A 240 -25.34 -1.92 -17.08
C SER A 240 -23.95 -1.88 -16.46
N LEU A 241 -23.66 -0.81 -15.72
CA LEU A 241 -22.45 -0.58 -14.94
C LEU A 241 -22.60 -1.18 -13.56
N LYS A 242 -21.51 -1.26 -12.82
CA LYS A 242 -21.53 -1.59 -11.39
C LYS A 242 -20.85 -0.51 -10.56
N GLY A 243 -21.12 -0.56 -9.28
CA GLY A 243 -20.51 0.32 -8.29
C GLY A 243 -19.85 -0.47 -7.17
N ALA A 244 -18.90 0.19 -6.51
CA ALA A 244 -18.30 -0.25 -5.26
C ALA A 244 -18.14 0.98 -4.35
N GLY A 245 -18.49 0.84 -3.07
CA GLY A 245 -18.35 1.95 -2.12
C GLY A 245 -18.97 1.59 -0.78
N ALA A 246 -18.18 1.77 0.29
CA ALA A 246 -18.65 1.54 1.65
C ALA A 246 -19.47 2.73 2.21
N THR A 247 -19.51 3.85 1.49
CA THR A 247 -20.27 5.05 1.89
C THR A 247 -20.84 5.76 0.66
N ASN A 248 -21.83 6.62 0.86
CA ASN A 248 -22.35 7.50 -0.18
C ASN A 248 -21.46 8.72 -0.48
N THR A 249 -20.32 8.85 0.20
CA THR A 249 -19.34 9.94 0.00
C THR A 249 -18.05 9.47 -0.68
N SER A 250 -17.89 8.15 -0.89
CA SER A 250 -16.72 7.57 -1.55
C SER A 250 -17.12 6.30 -2.29
N ALA A 251 -17.10 6.34 -3.62
CA ALA A 251 -17.56 5.25 -4.48
C ALA A 251 -16.83 5.18 -5.81
N LEU A 252 -16.87 4.02 -6.45
CA LEU A 252 -16.47 3.78 -7.83
C LEU A 252 -17.68 3.44 -8.69
N ALA A 253 -17.65 3.89 -9.95
CA ALA A 253 -18.56 3.50 -11.00
C ALA A 253 -17.74 2.96 -12.18
N PHE A 254 -17.87 1.69 -12.55
CA PHE A 254 -17.02 1.07 -13.54
C PHE A 254 -17.77 0.22 -14.57
N GLY A 255 -17.21 0.13 -15.78
CA GLY A 255 -17.78 -0.58 -16.90
C GLY A 255 -19.09 0.02 -17.41
N GLY A 256 -19.96 -0.85 -17.92
CA GLY A 256 -21.24 -0.50 -18.51
C GLY A 256 -21.18 -0.19 -20.01
N ASN A 257 -22.27 0.32 -20.54
CA ASN A 257 -22.36 0.67 -21.95
C ASN A 257 -23.25 1.89 -22.22
N ASN A 258 -23.12 2.44 -23.42
CA ASN A 258 -23.85 3.60 -23.92
C ASN A 258 -24.35 3.32 -25.37
N PRO A 259 -25.44 3.98 -25.88
CA PRO A 259 -25.85 3.85 -27.27
C PRO A 259 -24.76 4.27 -28.27
N PRO A 260 -24.64 3.62 -29.45
CA PRO A 260 -25.43 2.47 -29.91
C PRO A 260 -25.01 1.12 -29.36
N ASP A 261 -24.01 0.98 -28.52
CA ASP A 261 -23.54 -0.21 -27.78
C ASP A 261 -22.02 -0.20 -27.54
N THR A 262 -21.47 1.00 -27.30
CA THR A 262 -20.08 1.09 -26.85
C THR A 262 -19.98 0.55 -25.42
N ILE A 263 -19.23 -0.51 -25.22
CA ILE A 263 -18.93 -1.10 -23.91
C ILE A 263 -17.67 -0.44 -23.36
N PHE A 264 -17.68 -0.10 -22.06
CA PHE A 264 -16.64 0.72 -21.44
C PHE A 264 -15.67 -0.07 -20.57
N THR A 265 -14.41 0.42 -20.57
CA THR A 265 -13.41 0.12 -19.56
C THR A 265 -13.38 1.18 -18.45
N THR A 266 -14.03 2.31 -18.64
CA THR A 266 -13.90 3.50 -17.79
C THR A 266 -14.33 3.24 -16.36
N THR A 267 -13.54 3.81 -15.44
CA THR A 267 -13.85 3.89 -14.01
C THR A 267 -13.90 5.35 -13.61
N GLU A 268 -14.92 5.73 -12.87
CA GLU A 268 -15.07 7.05 -12.27
C GLU A 268 -15.13 6.90 -10.74
N GLU A 269 -14.45 7.78 -10.03
CA GLU A 269 -14.41 7.84 -8.57
C GLU A 269 -15.24 9.03 -8.07
N TRP A 270 -16.10 8.78 -7.09
CA TRP A 270 -16.90 9.78 -6.36
C TRP A 270 -16.20 10.19 -5.07
N ASN A 271 -16.00 11.47 -4.86
CA ASN A 271 -15.33 12.03 -3.68
C ASN A 271 -16.30 12.69 -2.67
N GLY A 272 -17.60 12.42 -2.78
CA GLY A 272 -18.64 13.06 -1.99
C GLY A 272 -19.24 14.30 -2.65
N THR A 273 -18.63 14.82 -3.73
CA THR A 273 -19.09 16.02 -4.43
C THR A 273 -19.08 15.86 -5.94
N ASN A 274 -18.01 15.30 -6.51
CA ASN A 274 -17.82 15.16 -7.95
C ASN A 274 -17.33 13.78 -8.33
N TRP A 275 -17.67 13.35 -9.56
CA TRP A 275 -17.10 12.20 -10.22
C TRP A 275 -15.83 12.60 -10.99
N THR A 276 -14.77 11.84 -10.85
CA THR A 276 -13.50 12.03 -11.57
C THR A 276 -13.12 10.73 -12.24
N GLN A 277 -12.74 10.78 -13.53
CA GLN A 277 -12.24 9.59 -14.22
C GLN A 277 -10.88 9.19 -13.63
N VAL A 278 -10.73 7.90 -13.33
CA VAL A 278 -9.52 7.28 -12.80
C VAL A 278 -9.06 6.15 -13.73
N ASN A 279 -8.08 5.33 -13.30
CA ASN A 279 -7.54 4.24 -14.12
C ASN A 279 -8.64 3.26 -14.56
N VAL A 280 -8.57 2.87 -15.82
CA VAL A 280 -9.58 2.04 -16.48
C VAL A 280 -9.33 0.55 -16.28
N MET A 281 -10.36 -0.28 -16.37
CA MET A 281 -10.24 -1.73 -16.45
C MET A 281 -9.46 -2.15 -17.70
N SER A 282 -8.81 -3.30 -17.67
CA SER A 282 -8.12 -3.86 -18.82
C SER A 282 -9.09 -4.36 -19.90
N THR A 283 -10.27 -4.81 -19.49
CA THR A 283 -11.30 -5.37 -20.38
C THR A 283 -12.62 -4.61 -20.24
N ALA A 284 -13.10 -4.05 -21.36
CA ALA A 284 -14.44 -3.47 -21.41
C ALA A 284 -15.50 -4.52 -21.09
N ARG A 285 -16.48 -4.18 -20.25
CA ARG A 285 -17.54 -5.12 -19.88
C ARG A 285 -18.83 -4.43 -19.44
N ARG A 286 -19.95 -5.07 -19.69
CA ARG A 286 -21.29 -4.71 -19.19
C ARG A 286 -21.95 -5.91 -18.52
N ASN A 287 -23.03 -5.67 -17.75
CA ASN A 287 -23.76 -6.73 -17.03
C ASN A 287 -22.86 -7.59 -16.13
N HIS A 288 -21.66 -7.12 -15.80
CA HIS A 288 -20.74 -7.78 -14.90
C HIS A 288 -21.25 -7.68 -13.47
N ALA A 289 -20.72 -8.49 -12.56
CA ALA A 289 -20.89 -8.28 -11.13
C ALA A 289 -19.83 -7.30 -10.63
N GLY A 290 -20.15 -6.60 -9.53
CA GLY A 290 -19.24 -5.65 -8.91
C GLY A 290 -19.57 -5.46 -7.45
N SER A 291 -18.52 -5.34 -6.61
CA SER A 291 -18.64 -5.14 -5.16
C SER A 291 -17.35 -4.56 -4.59
N GLY A 292 -17.37 -4.27 -3.29
CA GLY A 292 -16.23 -3.75 -2.54
C GLY A 292 -16.38 -2.30 -2.12
N THR A 293 -15.25 -1.64 -1.98
CA THR A 293 -15.17 -0.23 -1.57
C THR A 293 -14.49 0.60 -2.66
N ALA A 294 -14.44 1.91 -2.50
CA ALA A 294 -13.66 2.78 -3.40
C ALA A 294 -12.15 2.49 -3.36
N LYS A 295 -11.68 1.76 -2.37
CA LYS A 295 -10.26 1.41 -2.19
C LYS A 295 -9.93 -0.03 -2.55
N ASP A 296 -10.92 -0.90 -2.59
CA ASP A 296 -10.79 -2.34 -2.77
C ASP A 296 -12.07 -2.87 -3.41
N ALA A 297 -12.03 -3.22 -4.70
CA ALA A 297 -13.21 -3.67 -5.43
C ALA A 297 -12.90 -4.81 -6.40
N LEU A 298 -13.96 -5.55 -6.77
CA LEU A 298 -13.93 -6.59 -7.78
C LEU A 298 -14.89 -6.26 -8.92
N ALA A 299 -14.45 -6.51 -10.15
CA ALA A 299 -15.28 -6.58 -11.36
C ALA A 299 -15.19 -8.01 -11.92
N THR A 300 -16.28 -8.75 -11.86
CA THR A 300 -16.26 -10.20 -12.15
C THR A 300 -17.19 -10.55 -13.29
N SER A 301 -16.69 -11.34 -14.24
CA SER A 301 -17.48 -11.91 -15.36
C SER A 301 -18.12 -10.82 -16.24
N GLY A 302 -19.37 -11.01 -16.70
CA GLY A 302 -20.05 -10.09 -17.63
C GLY A 302 -19.83 -10.43 -19.11
N GLU A 303 -20.07 -9.47 -20.00
CA GLU A 303 -19.93 -9.69 -21.45
C GLU A 303 -19.23 -8.55 -22.19
N ASN A 304 -18.48 -8.92 -23.29
CA ASN A 304 -17.88 -7.99 -24.28
C ASN A 304 -17.39 -8.73 -25.55
N PRO A 305 -18.13 -8.82 -26.62
CA PRO A 305 -19.57 -8.97 -26.71
C PRO A 305 -20.05 -10.34 -26.19
N SER A 306 -19.11 -11.27 -25.98
CA SER A 306 -19.37 -12.61 -25.43
C SER A 306 -19.15 -12.63 -23.93
N LEU A 307 -19.74 -13.62 -23.24
CA LEU A 307 -19.49 -13.86 -21.82
C LEU A 307 -18.00 -14.08 -21.56
N THR A 308 -17.52 -13.50 -20.48
CA THR A 308 -16.15 -13.67 -20.00
C THR A 308 -16.14 -14.27 -18.58
N ALA A 309 -15.13 -15.08 -18.29
CA ALA A 309 -14.87 -15.56 -16.93
C ALA A 309 -13.91 -14.63 -16.15
N ALA A 310 -13.39 -13.61 -16.80
CA ALA A 310 -12.34 -12.76 -16.24
C ALA A 310 -12.78 -11.99 -14.99
N THR A 311 -11.92 -11.96 -13.99
CA THR A 311 -12.02 -11.08 -12.83
C THR A 311 -10.94 -10.01 -12.91
N GLU A 312 -11.28 -8.78 -12.54
CA GLU A 312 -10.33 -7.71 -12.31
C GLU A 312 -10.50 -7.15 -10.89
N GLU A 313 -9.37 -6.88 -10.26
CA GLU A 313 -9.24 -6.38 -8.90
C GLU A 313 -8.85 -4.91 -8.92
N TRP A 314 -9.63 -4.07 -8.28
CA TRP A 314 -9.25 -2.71 -8.00
C TRP A 314 -8.62 -2.62 -6.64
N THR A 315 -7.40 -2.12 -6.59
CA THR A 315 -6.75 -1.76 -5.34
C THR A 315 -6.23 -0.34 -5.43
N ILE A 316 -6.38 0.41 -4.36
CA ILE A 316 -5.59 1.61 -4.19
C ILE A 316 -4.20 1.12 -3.78
N ASN A 317 -3.30 1.08 -4.75
CA ASN A 317 -1.91 0.92 -4.43
C ASN A 317 -1.52 2.11 -3.54
N THR A 318 -1.13 1.84 -2.29
CA THR A 318 -0.19 2.75 -1.64
C THR A 318 0.93 2.95 -2.66
N PRO A 319 1.30 4.19 -3.00
CA PRO A 319 2.30 4.40 -4.03
C PRO A 319 3.50 3.52 -3.70
N VAL A 320 3.75 2.53 -4.53
CA VAL A 320 4.94 1.71 -4.40
C VAL A 320 6.05 2.62 -4.89
N GLY A 321 6.95 3.01 -4.00
CA GLY A 321 8.15 3.73 -4.40
C GLY A 321 8.88 2.95 -5.49
N ALA A 322 9.74 3.59 -6.22
CA ALA A 322 10.55 2.94 -7.26
C ALA A 322 12.03 3.29 -7.07
N PHE A 323 12.89 2.34 -7.42
CA PHE A 323 14.32 2.62 -7.56
C PHE A 323 14.61 3.21 -8.94
N SER A 324 15.44 4.25 -8.98
CA SER A 324 15.99 4.85 -10.19
C SER A 324 17.51 4.95 -10.09
N SER A 325 18.20 4.98 -11.23
CA SER A 325 19.65 5.18 -11.23
C SER A 325 20.02 6.56 -10.69
N ALA A 326 21.01 6.62 -9.82
CA ALA A 326 21.61 7.84 -9.28
C ALA A 326 23.12 7.89 -9.59
N PRO A 327 23.79 9.03 -9.41
CA PRO A 327 25.23 9.16 -9.64
C PRO A 327 26.03 8.13 -8.86
N SER A 328 26.93 7.44 -9.55
CA SER A 328 27.72 6.33 -9.03
C SER A 328 28.89 6.79 -8.14
N LEU A 329 29.31 5.95 -7.19
CA LEU A 329 30.57 6.10 -6.46
C LEU A 329 31.75 6.23 -7.43
N ASN A 330 32.80 6.95 -7.03
CA ASN A 330 34.02 7.03 -7.79
C ASN A 330 34.81 5.70 -7.76
N THR A 331 34.76 4.98 -6.62
CA THR A 331 35.48 3.72 -6.44
C THR A 331 34.55 2.57 -6.09
N ALA A 332 34.55 1.48 -6.89
CA ALA A 332 33.75 0.28 -6.64
C ALA A 332 34.22 -0.44 -5.37
N ARG A 333 33.32 -0.69 -4.45
CA ARG A 333 33.58 -1.39 -3.20
C ARG A 333 32.29 -1.90 -2.53
N GLY A 334 32.43 -2.87 -1.65
CA GLY A 334 31.33 -3.41 -0.86
C GLY A 334 31.65 -3.43 0.64
N ASN A 335 30.67 -3.80 1.46
CA ASN A 335 30.73 -3.77 2.93
C ASN A 335 31.12 -2.38 3.47
N ILE A 336 30.44 -1.38 2.96
CA ILE A 336 30.66 0.05 3.19
C ILE A 336 29.96 0.46 4.49
N ALA A 337 30.63 1.20 5.35
CA ALA A 337 29.97 1.93 6.44
C ALA A 337 29.28 3.19 5.87
N ASN A 338 28.03 3.42 6.24
CA ASN A 338 27.15 4.40 5.62
C ASN A 338 26.52 5.37 6.61
N PHE A 339 26.43 6.63 6.21
CA PHE A 339 25.92 7.71 7.06
C PHE A 339 25.03 8.67 6.24
N GLY A 340 24.14 9.38 6.92
CA GLY A 340 23.45 10.52 6.33
C GLY A 340 22.08 10.18 5.72
N ILE A 341 21.68 11.00 4.74
CA ILE A 341 20.38 10.96 4.07
C ILE A 341 20.57 11.01 2.54
N THR A 342 19.51 10.84 1.77
CA THR A 342 19.54 10.80 0.30
C THR A 342 20.17 12.01 -0.38
N THR A 343 20.13 13.17 0.22
CA THR A 343 20.72 14.42 -0.30
C THR A 343 22.08 14.75 0.31
N ALA A 344 22.55 13.97 1.30
CA ALA A 344 23.83 14.16 1.96
C ALA A 344 24.25 12.85 2.62
N ALA A 345 25.10 12.06 1.96
CA ALA A 345 25.55 10.75 2.45
C ALA A 345 27.09 10.64 2.50
N LEU A 346 27.60 9.77 3.39
CA LEU A 346 28.99 9.34 3.36
C LEU A 346 29.07 7.84 3.12
N ALA A 347 29.98 7.44 2.24
CA ALA A 347 30.41 6.08 1.99
C ALA A 347 31.85 5.92 2.52
N VAL A 348 32.03 5.11 3.56
CA VAL A 348 33.31 5.06 4.29
C VAL A 348 33.85 3.64 4.34
N GLY A 349 35.14 3.51 4.03
CA GLY A 349 35.82 2.22 3.99
C GLY A 349 35.26 1.28 2.93
N GLY A 350 35.47 -0.01 3.11
CA GLY A 350 34.96 -1.05 2.22
C GLY A 350 36.03 -2.06 1.84
N ARG A 351 35.61 -3.08 1.08
CA ARG A 351 36.50 -4.14 0.63
C ARG A 351 36.45 -4.37 -0.86
N SER A 352 37.49 -5.12 -1.35
CA SER A 352 37.71 -5.50 -2.73
C SER A 352 38.28 -4.38 -3.60
N PRO A 353 39.41 -3.75 -3.15
CA PRO A 353 40.29 -4.06 -2.01
C PRO A 353 39.80 -3.43 -0.69
N VAL A 354 40.35 -3.88 0.46
CA VAL A 354 40.14 -3.19 1.75
C VAL A 354 40.72 -1.79 1.66
N THR A 355 39.95 -0.78 1.98
CA THR A 355 40.29 0.62 1.81
C THR A 355 39.77 1.48 2.99
N GLY A 356 40.42 2.64 3.20
CA GLY A 356 39.90 3.70 4.08
C GLY A 356 39.07 4.75 3.34
N ALA A 357 38.87 4.62 2.04
CA ALA A 357 38.29 5.64 1.18
C ALA A 357 36.95 6.19 1.75
N THR A 358 36.86 7.52 1.78
CA THR A 358 35.68 8.25 2.17
C THR A 358 35.17 9.09 1.02
N GLU A 359 33.93 8.85 0.59
CA GLU A 359 33.27 9.66 -0.43
C GLU A 359 31.99 10.28 0.15
N GLN A 360 31.75 11.53 -0.19
CA GLN A 360 30.53 12.26 0.18
C GLN A 360 29.62 12.49 -1.03
N PHE A 361 28.34 12.24 -0.86
CA PHE A 361 27.27 12.60 -1.80
C PHE A 361 26.64 13.91 -1.39
N ASP A 362 26.49 14.85 -2.31
CA ASP A 362 25.89 16.17 -2.11
C ASP A 362 24.46 16.31 -2.65
N GLY A 363 23.84 15.19 -3.05
CA GLY A 363 22.56 15.16 -3.75
C GLY A 363 22.69 15.09 -5.27
N THR A 364 23.88 15.34 -5.84
CA THR A 364 24.13 15.39 -7.28
C THR A 364 25.35 14.60 -7.74
N SER A 365 26.37 14.47 -6.89
CA SER A 365 27.65 13.82 -7.22
C SER A 365 28.36 13.28 -5.98
N TRP A 366 29.23 12.28 -6.18
CA TRP A 366 30.15 11.78 -5.17
C TRP A 366 31.50 12.48 -5.29
N THR A 367 32.04 12.95 -4.16
CA THR A 367 33.33 13.61 -4.04
C THR A 367 34.17 12.90 -3.00
N GLU A 368 35.46 12.62 -3.35
CA GLU A 368 36.41 12.00 -2.42
C GLU A 368 36.85 12.98 -1.36
N LEU A 369 36.86 12.53 -0.12
CA LEU A 369 37.29 13.28 1.07
C LEU A 369 38.49 12.61 1.73
N ASN A 370 38.84 13.05 2.95
CA ASN A 370 39.93 12.45 3.71
C ASN A 370 39.56 11.07 4.25
N ASP A 371 40.42 10.10 4.03
CA ASP A 371 40.23 8.69 4.34
C ASP A 371 40.30 8.37 5.84
N LEU A 372 39.73 7.23 6.26
CA LEU A 372 40.03 6.61 7.55
C LEU A 372 41.53 6.42 7.73
N ASN A 373 42.02 6.65 8.95
CA ASN A 373 43.45 6.39 9.29
C ASN A 373 43.77 4.88 9.22
N THR A 374 42.78 4.04 9.57
CA THR A 374 42.89 2.58 9.47
C THR A 374 41.93 2.04 8.43
N ALA A 375 42.47 1.55 7.29
CA ALA A 375 41.70 0.94 6.21
C ALA A 375 40.95 -0.30 6.70
N ARG A 376 39.63 -0.33 6.53
CA ARG A 376 38.76 -1.41 6.99
C ARG A 376 37.39 -1.42 6.31
N HIS A 377 36.65 -2.51 6.44
CA HIS A 377 35.29 -2.69 5.97
C HIS A 377 34.38 -3.12 7.12
N SER A 378 33.09 -3.15 6.88
CA SER A 378 32.08 -3.61 7.85
C SER A 378 32.18 -2.91 9.20
N ALA A 379 32.64 -1.67 9.23
CA ALA A 379 32.56 -0.83 10.44
C ALA A 379 31.09 -0.50 10.72
N MET A 380 30.74 -0.41 12.00
CA MET A 380 29.40 -0.10 12.48
C MET A 380 29.21 1.42 12.51
N PRO A 381 28.33 1.99 11.67
CA PRO A 381 28.21 3.42 11.49
C PRO A 381 27.24 4.05 12.49
N SER A 382 27.53 5.27 12.94
CA SER A 382 26.58 6.14 13.63
C SER A 382 26.88 7.61 13.34
N GLY A 383 25.85 8.46 13.22
CA GLY A 383 25.98 9.89 12.98
C GLY A 383 25.59 10.36 11.59
N THR A 384 26.11 11.52 11.20
CA THR A 384 25.77 12.26 9.98
C THR A 384 27.00 12.54 9.13
N THR A 385 26.82 13.26 8.02
CA THR A 385 27.93 13.69 7.13
C THR A 385 28.86 14.73 7.74
N THR A 386 28.52 15.31 8.89
CA THR A 386 29.32 16.33 9.57
C THR A 386 29.83 15.90 10.95
N SER A 387 29.29 14.82 11.51
CA SER A 387 29.66 14.28 12.82
C SER A 387 29.29 12.81 12.87
N ALA A 388 30.28 11.91 12.81
CA ALA A 388 30.05 10.47 12.68
C ALA A 388 31.11 9.65 13.40
N LEU A 389 30.77 8.38 13.72
CA LEU A 389 31.68 7.37 14.23
C LEU A 389 31.71 6.16 13.30
N ALA A 390 32.88 5.75 12.87
CA ALA A 390 33.14 4.45 12.27
C ALA A 390 33.72 3.53 13.36
N SER A 391 32.89 2.63 13.88
CA SER A 391 33.21 1.83 15.06
C SER A 391 33.55 0.38 14.69
N GLY A 392 34.73 -0.11 15.13
CA GLY A 392 35.18 -1.47 14.82
C GLY A 392 35.34 -1.74 13.34
N GLY A 393 35.01 -2.96 12.92
CA GLY A 393 35.13 -3.42 11.53
C GLY A 393 36.20 -4.49 11.35
N GLU A 394 36.56 -4.79 10.10
CA GLU A 394 37.55 -5.79 9.75
C GLU A 394 38.60 -5.16 8.83
N THR A 395 39.86 -5.29 9.23
CA THR A 395 41.04 -4.97 8.36
C THR A 395 41.21 -6.11 7.33
N ALA A 396 42.29 -6.06 6.56
CA ALA A 396 42.57 -7.15 5.62
C ALA A 396 42.74 -8.52 6.29
N THR A 397 42.95 -8.57 7.59
CA THR A 397 43.38 -9.80 8.30
C THR A 397 42.64 -10.09 9.61
N VAL A 398 42.10 -9.08 10.29
CA VAL A 398 41.54 -9.24 11.63
C VAL A 398 40.39 -8.25 11.89
N PHE A 399 39.47 -8.65 12.72
CA PHE A 399 38.52 -7.71 13.37
C PHE A 399 39.27 -6.73 14.25
N THR A 400 38.80 -5.49 14.30
CA THR A 400 39.38 -4.42 15.12
C THR A 400 38.34 -3.78 16.02
N GLY A 401 38.80 -3.24 17.17
CA GLY A 401 37.99 -2.41 18.06
C GLY A 401 38.13 -0.91 17.80
N VAL A 402 39.01 -0.52 16.88
CA VAL A 402 39.33 0.88 16.59
C VAL A 402 38.07 1.67 16.22
N VAL A 403 37.93 2.83 16.86
CA VAL A 403 36.88 3.80 16.56
C VAL A 403 37.48 5.09 16.06
N GLU A 404 37.01 5.55 14.90
CA GLU A 404 37.40 6.86 14.37
C GLU A 404 36.19 7.78 14.30
N GLU A 405 36.41 9.02 14.71
CA GLU A 405 35.43 10.11 14.70
C GLU A 405 35.65 11.04 13.51
N TRP A 406 34.56 11.36 12.80
CA TRP A 406 34.53 12.32 11.71
C TRP A 406 34.02 13.67 12.19
N ASN A 407 34.78 14.74 11.95
CA ASN A 407 34.42 16.11 12.35
C ASN A 407 33.91 16.99 11.18
N GLY A 408 33.55 16.35 10.07
CA GLY A 408 33.15 17.06 8.83
C GLY A 408 34.30 17.29 7.87
N THR A 409 35.56 17.00 8.26
CA THR A 409 36.75 17.23 7.43
C THR A 409 37.77 16.10 7.54
N ASN A 410 38.04 15.58 8.74
CA ASN A 410 39.04 14.56 8.98
C ASN A 410 38.53 13.48 9.95
N TRP A 411 39.06 12.28 9.80
CA TRP A 411 38.93 11.20 10.77
C TRP A 411 40.01 11.30 11.84
N ALA A 412 39.64 11.08 13.09
CA ALA A 412 40.54 11.03 14.21
C ALA A 412 40.21 9.83 15.11
N GLU A 413 41.21 9.07 15.53
CA GLU A 413 41.02 7.96 16.47
C GLU A 413 40.52 8.46 17.85
N THR A 414 39.54 7.76 18.39
CA THR A 414 38.99 8.01 19.73
C THR A 414 39.03 6.70 20.54
N ALA A 415 38.30 6.61 21.69
CA ALA A 415 38.34 5.41 22.53
C ALA A 415 37.73 4.19 21.80
N ASP A 416 38.46 3.08 21.82
CA ASP A 416 38.08 1.83 21.20
C ASP A 416 36.89 1.15 21.87
N LEU A 417 36.20 0.28 21.12
CA LEU A 417 35.18 -0.63 21.64
C LEU A 417 35.77 -1.53 22.75
N ASN A 418 34.98 -1.82 23.79
CA ASN A 418 35.38 -2.79 24.80
C ASN A 418 35.52 -4.21 24.25
N THR A 419 34.70 -4.54 23.22
CA THR A 419 34.78 -5.82 22.52
C THR A 419 35.12 -5.60 21.05
N THR A 420 36.28 -6.11 20.61
CA THR A 420 36.72 -6.08 19.21
C THR A 420 35.73 -6.80 18.31
N ARG A 421 35.09 -6.10 17.36
CA ARG A 421 34.12 -6.67 16.46
C ARG A 421 33.84 -5.80 15.22
N GLY A 422 33.20 -6.40 14.23
CA GLY A 422 32.65 -5.76 13.04
C GLY A 422 31.45 -6.52 12.53
N GLU A 423 30.90 -6.15 11.36
CA GLU A 423 29.71 -6.83 10.79
C GLU A 423 28.45 -6.75 11.67
N GLY A 424 28.40 -5.83 12.65
CA GLY A 424 27.25 -5.53 13.47
C GLY A 424 26.49 -4.30 12.99
N GLY A 425 25.53 -3.86 13.79
CA GLY A 425 24.74 -2.65 13.56
C GLY A 425 25.22 -1.44 14.37
N GLY A 426 24.90 -0.24 13.89
CA GLY A 426 25.15 1.02 14.61
C GLY A 426 23.97 1.97 14.50
N ALA A 427 23.77 2.80 15.53
CA ALA A 427 22.73 3.85 15.58
C ALA A 427 23.23 5.06 16.36
N GLY A 428 22.81 6.27 15.94
CA GLY A 428 23.19 7.51 16.60
C GLY A 428 23.00 8.73 15.72
N ALA A 429 22.79 9.89 16.32
CA ALA A 429 22.56 11.15 15.61
C ALA A 429 23.86 11.93 15.32
N SER A 430 24.92 11.65 16.05
CA SER A 430 26.22 12.34 15.94
C SER A 430 27.31 11.49 16.57
N ALA A 431 28.55 11.97 16.52
CA ALA A 431 29.69 11.38 17.22
C ALA A 431 29.61 11.51 18.77
N GLU A 432 28.71 12.29 19.30
CA GLU A 432 28.57 12.52 20.73
C GLU A 432 27.84 11.39 21.47
N ALA A 433 27.00 10.62 20.77
CA ALA A 433 26.22 9.55 21.35
C ALA A 433 25.86 8.49 20.31
N ALA A 434 26.24 7.25 20.55
CA ALA A 434 26.06 6.13 19.63
C ALA A 434 25.71 4.83 20.36
N LEU A 435 25.17 3.88 19.60
CA LEU A 435 24.94 2.52 19.99
C LEU A 435 25.54 1.60 18.92
N VAL A 436 26.25 0.55 19.31
CA VAL A 436 26.68 -0.53 18.44
C VAL A 436 26.27 -1.87 19.02
N PHE A 437 25.88 -2.81 18.16
CA PHE A 437 25.31 -4.08 18.61
C PHE A 437 25.57 -5.24 17.63
N GLY A 438 25.63 -6.45 18.17
CA GLY A 438 25.89 -7.67 17.41
C GLY A 438 27.27 -7.71 16.76
N GLY A 439 27.39 -8.51 15.72
CA GLY A 439 28.58 -8.62 14.86
C GLY A 439 29.42 -9.87 15.11
N GLY A 440 30.62 -9.89 14.53
CA GLY A 440 31.65 -10.93 14.62
C GLY A 440 32.96 -10.44 15.22
N PRO A 441 33.88 -11.36 15.57
CA PRO A 441 33.93 -12.78 15.24
C PRO A 441 32.99 -13.62 16.12
N GLY A 442 32.46 -14.69 15.53
CA GLY A 442 31.44 -15.49 16.20
C GLY A 442 30.03 -14.92 16.01
N ASN A 443 29.16 -15.15 16.94
CA ASN A 443 27.78 -14.68 16.92
C ASN A 443 27.51 -13.96 18.23
N VAL A 444 27.87 -12.68 18.28
CA VAL A 444 27.80 -11.91 19.54
C VAL A 444 26.47 -11.17 19.67
N THR A 445 25.99 -11.08 20.88
CA THR A 445 24.78 -10.33 21.26
C THR A 445 25.11 -8.95 21.80
N ASN A 446 26.39 -8.71 22.13
CA ASN A 446 26.85 -7.52 22.84
C ASN A 446 26.33 -6.22 22.23
N THR A 447 25.89 -5.34 23.12
CA THR A 447 25.50 -3.97 22.80
C THR A 447 26.33 -3.01 23.64
N GLU A 448 26.98 -2.04 23.00
CA GLU A 448 27.73 -0.97 23.66
C GLU A 448 27.18 0.40 23.30
N SER A 449 27.09 1.27 24.30
CA SER A 449 26.65 2.67 24.19
C SER A 449 27.83 3.62 24.37
N TRP A 450 27.95 4.61 23.50
CA TRP A 450 28.93 5.69 23.51
C TRP A 450 28.34 6.97 24.09
N ASN A 451 29.05 7.63 24.99
CA ASN A 451 28.63 8.88 25.67
C ASN A 451 29.46 10.13 25.30
N GLY A 452 30.21 10.07 24.18
CA GLY A 452 31.11 11.14 23.75
C GLY A 452 32.54 10.98 24.27
N SER A 453 32.81 10.01 25.19
CA SER A 453 34.14 9.82 25.78
C SER A 453 34.49 8.35 26.03
N ALA A 454 33.53 7.48 26.28
CA ALA A 454 33.76 6.08 26.60
C ALA A 454 32.61 5.19 26.15
N TRP A 455 32.93 3.94 25.81
CA TRP A 455 31.99 2.88 25.54
C TRP A 455 31.59 2.18 26.85
N THR A 456 30.31 1.88 26.98
CA THR A 456 29.75 1.14 28.12
C THR A 456 28.88 0.02 27.61
N GLU A 457 29.09 -1.19 28.11
CA GLU A 457 28.22 -2.33 27.82
C GLU A 457 26.84 -2.13 28.42
N VAL A 458 25.79 -2.39 27.62
CA VAL A 458 24.39 -2.27 28.02
C VAL A 458 23.66 -3.58 27.69
N ASN A 459 22.33 -3.65 27.83
CA ASN A 459 21.61 -4.90 27.63
C ASN A 459 21.72 -5.42 26.18
N ASP A 460 22.02 -6.68 26.06
CA ASP A 460 22.32 -7.36 24.80
C ASP A 460 21.07 -7.66 23.96
N LEU A 461 21.28 -7.92 22.65
CA LEU A 461 20.31 -8.53 21.76
C LEU A 461 19.79 -9.87 22.33
N ASN A 462 18.52 -10.19 22.06
CA ASN A 462 17.94 -11.48 22.45
C ASN A 462 18.53 -12.64 21.64
N GLY A 463 18.94 -12.37 20.40
CA GLY A 463 19.60 -13.33 19.52
C GLY A 463 20.87 -12.77 18.88
N GLY A 464 21.96 -13.55 18.87
CA GLY A 464 23.20 -13.15 18.21
C GLY A 464 23.03 -13.09 16.69
N MET A 465 23.53 -12.02 16.06
CA MET A 465 23.50 -11.88 14.61
C MET A 465 24.79 -11.21 14.09
N ILE A 466 25.34 -11.79 13.02
CA ILE A 466 26.44 -11.21 12.25
C ILE A 466 25.96 -10.90 10.84
N GLN A 467 26.68 -9.99 10.17
CA GLN A 467 26.24 -9.49 8.88
C GLN A 467 24.77 -9.06 8.94
N SER A 468 24.36 -8.68 10.17
CA SER A 468 23.13 -7.94 10.32
C SER A 468 23.26 -6.78 9.38
N ALA A 469 22.23 -6.54 8.71
CA ALA A 469 22.11 -5.32 8.01
C ALA A 469 22.35 -4.20 9.03
N LEU A 470 23.12 -3.23 8.64
CA LEU A 470 23.57 -2.10 9.45
C LEU A 470 22.41 -1.57 10.29
N GLY A 471 22.67 -1.32 11.56
CA GLY A 471 21.63 -0.89 12.50
C GLY A 471 20.89 0.35 12.02
N LEU A 472 19.58 0.33 12.16
CA LEU A 472 18.71 1.45 11.84
C LEU A 472 18.43 2.24 13.12
N GLY A 473 18.68 3.52 13.10
CA GLY A 473 18.32 4.41 14.20
C GLY A 473 19.07 5.73 14.14
N ARG A 474 18.30 6.79 14.20
CA ARG A 474 18.86 8.16 14.23
C ARG A 474 19.22 8.62 15.63
N THR A 475 18.99 7.78 16.64
CA THR A 475 19.34 8.05 18.03
C THR A 475 19.88 6.79 18.69
N TYR A 476 20.80 6.94 19.63
CA TYR A 476 21.32 5.82 20.41
C TYR A 476 20.29 5.23 21.40
N THR A 477 19.16 5.90 21.59
CA THR A 477 18.05 5.47 22.46
C THR A 477 16.93 4.74 21.72
N ALA A 478 17.00 4.66 20.38
CA ALA A 478 16.00 3.99 19.57
C ALA A 478 16.64 3.42 18.29
N ALA A 479 16.73 2.10 18.19
CA ALA A 479 17.37 1.40 17.07
C ALA A 479 16.58 0.16 16.66
N LEU A 480 16.79 -0.30 15.42
CA LEU A 480 16.36 -1.59 14.91
C LEU A 480 17.59 -2.42 14.54
N ALA A 481 17.59 -3.68 14.97
CA ALA A 481 18.47 -4.71 14.50
C ALA A 481 17.64 -5.63 13.58
N VAL A 482 18.04 -5.75 12.32
CA VAL A 482 17.22 -6.40 11.29
C VAL A 482 18.03 -7.45 10.54
N ALA A 483 17.48 -8.65 10.39
CA ALA A 483 18.05 -9.71 9.55
C ALA A 483 19.48 -10.13 9.99
N GLY A 484 20.29 -10.59 9.06
CA GLY A 484 21.64 -11.08 9.31
C GLY A 484 21.74 -12.59 9.22
N ARG A 485 22.79 -13.15 9.79
CA ARG A 485 22.95 -14.60 9.86
C ARG A 485 23.45 -15.05 11.22
N ASN A 486 23.14 -16.29 11.54
CA ASN A 486 23.70 -17.03 12.66
C ASN A 486 24.57 -18.15 12.10
N PRO A 487 25.93 -18.07 12.20
CA PRO A 487 26.80 -19.10 11.70
C PRO A 487 26.51 -20.49 12.32
N PRO A 488 26.76 -21.62 11.58
CA PRO A 488 27.46 -21.62 10.29
C PRO A 488 26.59 -21.37 9.05
N SER A 489 25.24 -21.43 9.13
CA SER A 489 24.44 -21.48 7.91
C SER A 489 23.02 -20.91 7.97
N SER A 490 22.58 -20.35 9.09
CA SER A 490 21.20 -19.83 9.20
C SER A 490 21.14 -18.34 8.84
N TYR A 491 20.39 -18.01 7.80
CA TYR A 491 20.01 -16.64 7.46
C TYR A 491 18.76 -16.30 8.27
N LEU A 492 18.68 -15.07 8.77
CA LEU A 492 17.67 -14.62 9.70
C LEU A 492 16.72 -13.62 9.02
N ASP A 493 15.47 -13.69 9.41
CA ASP A 493 14.41 -12.71 9.15
C ASP A 493 14.13 -11.81 10.36
N LYS A 494 14.77 -12.08 11.48
CA LYS A 494 14.51 -11.48 12.79
C LYS A 494 14.66 -9.96 12.81
N THR A 495 13.75 -9.33 13.55
CA THR A 495 13.80 -7.89 13.84
C THR A 495 13.66 -7.65 15.34
N GLU A 496 14.61 -6.92 15.91
CA GLU A 496 14.55 -6.46 17.29
C GLU A 496 14.58 -4.93 17.36
N THR A 497 13.82 -4.34 18.26
CA THR A 497 13.80 -2.90 18.53
C THR A 497 14.42 -2.57 19.89
N TRP A 498 15.26 -1.53 19.94
CA TRP A 498 15.86 -0.97 21.14
C TRP A 498 15.08 0.24 21.63
N ASN A 499 14.72 0.27 22.91
CA ASN A 499 13.95 1.35 23.53
C ASN A 499 14.78 2.28 24.44
N GLY A 500 16.11 2.24 24.35
CA GLY A 500 17.03 2.96 25.22
C GLY A 500 17.50 2.15 26.44
N THR A 501 16.91 0.97 26.67
CA THR A 501 17.24 0.11 27.82
C THR A 501 17.30 -1.37 27.44
N ASN A 502 16.33 -1.87 26.68
CA ASN A 502 16.22 -3.28 26.32
C ASN A 502 15.91 -3.46 24.85
N TRP A 503 16.35 -4.60 24.31
CA TRP A 503 15.93 -5.11 23.02
C TRP A 503 14.63 -5.93 23.16
N THR A 504 13.74 -5.80 22.21
CA THR A 504 12.47 -6.53 22.16
C THR A 504 12.25 -7.03 20.72
N GLU A 505 11.96 -8.32 20.58
CA GLU A 505 11.61 -8.92 19.28
C GLU A 505 10.25 -8.35 18.79
N VAL A 506 10.19 -7.98 17.52
CA VAL A 506 9.01 -7.46 16.84
C VAL A 506 8.74 -8.27 15.56
N ASN A 507 7.84 -7.84 14.69
CA ASN A 507 7.51 -8.60 13.49
C ASN A 507 8.69 -8.68 12.51
N ASP A 508 8.92 -9.89 12.02
CA ASP A 508 10.07 -10.26 11.20
C ASP A 508 9.92 -9.81 9.73
N LEU A 509 11.05 -9.79 8.99
CA LEU A 509 11.06 -9.68 7.53
C LEU A 509 10.31 -10.84 6.89
N ASN A 510 9.74 -10.61 5.71
CA ASN A 510 9.11 -11.66 4.92
C ASN A 510 10.13 -12.65 4.33
N THR A 511 11.37 -12.20 4.11
CA THR A 511 12.43 -13.03 3.52
C THR A 511 13.72 -12.95 4.34
N ALA A 512 14.16 -14.10 4.87
CA ALA A 512 15.42 -14.22 5.60
C ALA A 512 16.63 -13.92 4.72
N ARG A 513 17.53 -13.01 5.16
CA ARG A 513 18.71 -12.58 4.42
C ARG A 513 19.75 -11.89 5.28
N ALA A 514 20.99 -11.86 4.80
CA ALA A 514 22.09 -11.15 5.45
C ALA A 514 22.74 -10.16 4.48
N SER A 515 23.67 -9.34 5.00
CA SER A 515 24.44 -8.39 4.20
C SER A 515 23.55 -7.56 3.28
N ALA A 516 22.53 -6.91 3.82
CA ALA A 516 21.62 -6.08 3.04
C ALA A 516 22.37 -5.19 2.05
N ALA A 517 21.77 -4.92 0.92
CA ALA A 517 22.36 -4.00 -0.05
C ALA A 517 22.29 -2.55 0.46
N GLY A 518 21.33 -2.24 1.34
CA GLY A 518 21.27 -0.94 2.00
C GLY A 518 20.13 -0.93 3.02
N GLN A 519 20.40 -0.30 4.14
CA GLN A 519 19.41 -0.05 5.18
C GLN A 519 19.38 1.43 5.50
N THR A 520 18.16 1.93 5.74
CA THR A 520 18.00 3.34 6.03
C THR A 520 16.67 3.57 6.76
N GLY A 521 16.61 4.55 7.62
CA GLY A 521 15.40 4.97 8.29
C GLY A 521 15.50 5.06 9.81
N SER A 522 14.37 4.84 10.46
CA SER A 522 14.17 4.93 11.90
C SER A 522 13.40 3.72 12.43
N THR A 523 13.19 3.65 13.74
CA THR A 523 12.39 2.59 14.39
C THR A 523 10.92 2.58 13.98
N THR A 524 10.42 3.65 13.37
CA THR A 524 9.01 3.77 12.93
C THR A 524 8.84 3.77 11.43
N SER A 525 9.93 3.92 10.65
CA SER A 525 9.87 4.00 9.19
C SER A 525 11.25 3.70 8.60
N ALA A 526 11.39 2.56 7.92
CA ALA A 526 12.68 2.08 7.45
C ALA A 526 12.56 1.28 6.14
N ILE A 527 13.69 1.09 5.47
CA ILE A 527 13.84 0.23 4.28
C ILE A 527 14.96 -0.78 4.52
N GLN A 528 14.71 -2.01 4.06
CA GLN A 528 15.67 -3.10 3.95
C GLN A 528 15.70 -3.57 2.50
N ALA A 529 16.72 -3.18 1.73
CA ALA A 529 16.84 -3.49 0.31
C ALA A 529 17.98 -4.50 0.03
N GLY A 530 17.74 -5.42 -0.90
CA GLY A 530 18.69 -6.43 -1.35
C GLY A 530 19.21 -7.34 -0.25
N GLY A 531 20.41 -7.88 -0.42
CA GLY A 531 21.07 -8.80 0.49
C GLY A 531 21.40 -10.15 -0.16
N TYR A 532 21.77 -11.13 0.69
CA TYR A 532 22.09 -12.50 0.28
C TYR A 532 21.24 -13.49 1.08
N THR A 533 20.53 -14.39 0.38
CA THR A 533 19.57 -15.33 0.98
C THR A 533 20.20 -16.69 1.38
N GLY A 534 21.51 -16.84 1.19
CA GLY A 534 22.20 -18.12 1.35
C GLY A 534 22.39 -18.86 0.03
N THR A 535 21.62 -18.53 -0.99
CA THR A 535 21.69 -19.13 -2.32
C THR A 535 21.99 -18.11 -3.41
N ALA A 536 21.45 -16.88 -3.28
CA ALA A 536 21.59 -15.84 -4.30
C ALA A 536 21.56 -14.42 -3.70
N TYR A 537 22.13 -13.47 -4.43
CA TYR A 537 21.84 -12.05 -4.23
C TYR A 537 20.38 -11.79 -4.58
N THR A 538 19.72 -10.89 -3.86
CA THR A 538 18.32 -10.56 -4.09
C THR A 538 18.13 -9.08 -4.43
N THR A 539 17.07 -8.79 -5.19
CA THR A 539 16.56 -7.44 -5.44
C THR A 539 15.56 -7.00 -4.38
N ALA A 540 15.03 -7.96 -3.60
CA ALA A 540 13.90 -7.75 -2.68
C ALA A 540 14.08 -6.53 -1.79
N ASN A 541 13.03 -5.71 -1.72
CA ASN A 541 12.95 -4.53 -0.89
C ASN A 541 11.72 -4.60 0.00
N GLU A 542 11.93 -4.41 1.29
CA GLU A 542 10.85 -4.36 2.28
C GLU A 542 10.88 -3.03 3.04
N SER A 543 9.71 -2.44 3.26
CA SER A 543 9.53 -1.22 4.04
C SER A 543 8.85 -1.51 5.38
N TRP A 544 9.36 -0.89 6.44
CA TRP A 544 8.87 -0.95 7.81
C TRP A 544 7.99 0.26 8.13
N ASN A 545 6.83 0.02 8.73
CA ASN A 545 5.87 1.06 9.10
C ASN A 545 5.78 1.30 10.62
N GLY A 546 6.73 0.78 11.40
CA GLY A 546 6.72 0.83 12.86
C GLY A 546 6.11 -0.42 13.51
N THR A 547 5.48 -1.31 12.73
CA THR A 547 4.83 -2.53 13.22
C THR A 547 5.11 -3.75 12.35
N ASN A 548 5.04 -3.61 11.02
CA ASN A 548 5.19 -4.69 10.06
C ASN A 548 6.13 -4.31 8.92
N TRP A 549 6.83 -5.34 8.39
CA TRP A 549 7.51 -5.26 7.12
C TRP A 549 6.54 -5.57 5.96
N THR A 550 6.62 -4.80 4.91
CA THR A 550 5.80 -4.96 3.70
C THR A 550 6.71 -4.92 2.48
N GLU A 551 6.53 -5.89 1.59
CA GLU A 551 7.24 -5.93 0.32
C GLU A 551 6.90 -4.69 -0.52
N SER A 552 7.92 -4.10 -1.14
CA SER A 552 7.81 -2.92 -1.99
C SER A 552 8.65 -3.12 -3.26
N ALA A 553 8.62 -2.16 -4.20
CA ALA A 553 9.30 -2.37 -5.48
C ALA A 553 10.79 -2.62 -5.32
N ASP A 554 11.28 -3.61 -6.02
CA ASP A 554 12.63 -4.15 -5.95
C ASP A 554 13.72 -3.21 -6.50
N LEU A 555 14.96 -3.43 -6.07
CA LEU A 555 16.15 -2.91 -6.74
C LEU A 555 16.19 -3.35 -8.22
N SER A 556 16.71 -2.52 -9.09
CA SER A 556 16.94 -2.91 -10.50
C SER A 556 17.99 -4.01 -10.65
N THR A 557 18.92 -4.10 -9.70
CA THR A 557 20.01 -5.06 -9.73
C THR A 557 20.20 -5.74 -8.38
N ALA A 558 20.15 -7.08 -8.37
CA ALA A 558 20.41 -7.89 -7.18
C ALA A 558 21.81 -7.63 -6.63
N ARG A 559 21.92 -7.27 -5.35
CA ARG A 559 23.20 -6.95 -4.72
C ARG A 559 23.21 -7.21 -3.21
N SER A 560 24.39 -7.33 -2.63
CA SER A 560 24.60 -7.39 -1.19
C SER A 560 25.74 -6.51 -0.74
N GLY A 561 25.83 -6.21 0.55
CA GLY A 561 26.94 -5.46 1.16
C GLY A 561 27.12 -4.06 0.57
N ALA A 562 26.06 -3.42 0.09
CA ALA A 562 26.07 -2.03 -0.32
C ALA A 562 25.92 -1.10 0.89
N GLY A 563 26.21 0.18 0.72
CA GLY A 563 25.85 1.23 1.66
C GLY A 563 24.43 1.73 1.42
N GLY A 564 23.81 2.30 2.44
CA GLY A 564 22.48 2.92 2.34
C GLY A 564 22.39 4.22 3.13
N ALA A 565 21.69 5.24 2.59
CA ALA A 565 21.43 6.49 3.28
C ALA A 565 19.98 6.92 3.06
N GLY A 566 19.32 7.42 4.11
CA GLY A 566 17.93 7.87 4.05
C GLY A 566 17.37 8.16 5.42
N ALA A 567 16.26 8.91 5.44
CA ALA A 567 15.65 9.35 6.68
C ALA A 567 14.55 8.40 7.18
N ASP A 568 13.88 7.73 6.27
CA ASP A 568 12.67 6.95 6.49
C ASP A 568 12.41 6.01 5.29
N SER A 569 11.27 5.36 5.27
CA SER A 569 10.85 4.48 4.17
C SER A 569 10.40 5.23 2.90
N ALA A 570 10.34 6.55 2.90
CA ALA A 570 9.94 7.32 1.73
C ALA A 570 11.12 7.69 0.82
N SER A 571 12.36 7.66 1.31
CA SER A 571 13.54 8.00 0.51
C SER A 571 14.78 7.24 0.96
N ALA A 572 15.49 6.63 0.02
CA ALA A 572 16.74 5.93 0.29
C ALA A 572 17.71 6.03 -0.88
N LEU A 573 19.00 6.01 -0.58
CA LEU A 573 20.09 5.90 -1.53
C LEU A 573 20.85 4.60 -1.22
N ILE A 574 20.99 3.74 -2.23
CA ILE A 574 21.70 2.45 -2.13
C ILE A 574 22.87 2.47 -3.08
N TYR A 575 24.10 2.31 -2.57
CA TYR A 575 25.31 2.52 -3.35
C TYR A 575 26.38 1.46 -3.14
N GLY A 576 27.10 1.12 -4.23
CA GLY A 576 28.14 0.10 -4.22
C GLY A 576 27.63 -1.32 -3.99
N GLY A 577 28.42 -2.15 -3.32
CA GLY A 577 28.11 -3.55 -3.00
C GLY A 577 28.63 -4.56 -4.02
N PHE A 578 28.12 -5.80 -3.93
CA PHE A 578 28.50 -6.95 -4.77
C PHE A 578 27.34 -7.40 -5.67
N THR A 579 27.61 -7.67 -7.00
CA THR A 579 26.59 -8.02 -8.03
C THR A 579 27.02 -9.06 -9.09
N PRO A 580 27.83 -10.09 -8.97
CA PRO A 580 28.64 -10.64 -7.88
C PRO A 580 29.98 -9.93 -7.62
N SER A 581 30.47 -9.12 -8.55
CA SER A 581 31.65 -8.28 -8.35
C SER A 581 31.27 -6.96 -7.69
N VAL A 582 32.24 -6.27 -7.09
CA VAL A 582 32.02 -4.93 -6.57
C VAL A 582 31.57 -3.96 -7.66
N THR A 583 30.68 -3.06 -7.33
CA THR A 583 30.11 -2.07 -8.25
C THR A 583 30.21 -0.65 -7.69
N THR A 584 30.19 0.35 -8.58
CA THR A 584 30.03 1.76 -8.24
C THR A 584 28.58 2.20 -8.28
N THR A 585 27.69 1.40 -8.86
CA THR A 585 26.32 1.83 -9.17
C THR A 585 25.55 2.26 -7.92
N THR A 586 24.78 3.32 -8.07
CA THR A 586 23.87 3.85 -7.05
C THR A 586 22.46 3.82 -7.59
N GLU A 587 21.52 3.43 -6.73
CA GLU A 587 20.09 3.50 -6.99
C GLU A 587 19.44 4.36 -5.91
N GLU A 588 18.55 5.27 -6.31
CA GLU A 588 17.77 6.10 -5.42
C GLU A 588 16.33 5.58 -5.36
N TRP A 589 15.86 5.34 -4.15
CA TRP A 589 14.47 5.03 -3.85
C TRP A 589 13.71 6.33 -3.64
N SER A 590 12.70 6.52 -4.44
CA SER A 590 11.65 7.50 -4.18
C SER A 590 10.42 6.73 -3.74
N GLY A 591 10.03 6.88 -2.49
CA GLY A 591 8.70 6.52 -2.01
C GLY A 591 7.65 7.25 -2.85
N SER A 592 6.40 7.02 -2.57
CA SER A 592 5.28 7.60 -3.31
C SER A 592 5.47 9.07 -3.66
N THR A 593 5.30 9.40 -4.95
CA THR A 593 5.26 10.81 -5.37
C THR A 593 4.09 11.51 -4.69
N ASN A 594 4.40 12.57 -3.94
CA ASN A 594 3.38 13.43 -3.37
C ASN A 594 2.76 14.32 -4.47
N ILE A 595 1.45 14.48 -4.44
CA ILE A 595 0.77 15.51 -5.22
C ILE A 595 0.46 16.73 -4.36
N THR A 596 0.47 17.89 -5.01
CA THR A 596 0.14 19.17 -4.38
C THR A 596 -1.30 19.53 -4.67
N LYS A 597 -2.09 19.85 -3.64
CA LYS A 597 -3.43 20.42 -3.79
C LYS A 597 -3.52 21.79 -3.16
N THR A 598 -4.39 22.61 -3.74
CA THR A 598 -4.75 23.93 -3.17
C THR A 598 -5.77 23.72 -2.07
N ILE A 599 -5.57 24.40 -0.96
CA ILE A 599 -6.60 24.52 0.08
C ILE A 599 -7.53 25.64 -0.38
N SER A 600 -8.76 25.28 -0.82
CA SER A 600 -9.79 26.27 -1.10
C SER A 600 -10.47 26.69 0.20
N THR A 601 -10.88 27.96 0.27
CA THR A 601 -11.54 28.55 1.44
C THR A 601 -13.04 28.77 1.19
N ASP A 602 -13.62 28.09 0.19
CA ASP A 602 -15.05 28.20 -0.14
C ASP A 602 -15.92 27.33 0.78
#